data_cdb33c3aa062c7676c4854a6d4d85ba5
#
_entry.id   cdb33c3aa062c7676c4854a6d4d85ba5
#
_cell.length_a   1.000
_cell.length_b   1.000
_cell.length_c   1.000
_cell.angle_alpha   90.00
_cell.angle_beta   90.00
_cell.angle_gamma   90.00
#
_symmetry.space_group_name_H-M   'P 1'
#
loop_
_entity.id
_entity.type
_entity.pdbx_description
1 polymer ?
#
loop_
_entity_poly.entity_id
_entity_poly.type
_entity_poly.pdbx_seq_one_letter_code
_entity_poly.pdbx_strand_id
1 'polypeptide(L)'
;GKHSSEQFYKAIKTYDDSGKTGRTATGTGPLTWYHDNSPSGIADPVGDVWEWSGGVRTVYGELQVMANNNGADAANSQGTSSTKWMAISADDGSYITPDGSGTTANSVKLDIVSGHIQWSKTITTRNKDSDWPSCSFAAITCDSTISDAAKLVLQCLGMLPYKATDLCAKAGHQCWFRNLDAERAFYSGGDWSNSSFGLASFSGHGPRSNSGADVGFRAAFVKLPTA
;
A
#
# COMPACT_ATOMS: atom_id res chain seq x y z
N GLY A 1 -8.69 15.16 -1.41
CA GLY A 1 -8.31 15.54 -0.06
C GLY A 1 -6.87 15.94 0.04
N LYS A 2 -6.60 16.79 0.96
CA LYS A 2 -5.28 17.38 1.13
C LYS A 2 -4.94 17.53 2.60
N HIS A 3 -3.70 17.89 2.87
CA HIS A 3 -3.24 18.19 4.22
C HIS A 3 -4.01 19.37 4.84
N SER A 4 -4.13 19.39 6.17
CA SER A 4 -4.87 20.40 6.93
C SER A 4 -4.50 21.85 6.62
N SER A 5 -3.30 22.13 6.13
CA SER A 5 -2.89 23.46 5.69
C SER A 5 -3.59 23.95 4.42
N GLU A 6 -4.23 23.09 3.65
CA GLU A 6 -4.95 23.42 2.42
C GLU A 6 -6.46 23.63 2.63
N GLN A 7 -6.91 23.65 3.87
CA GLN A 7 -8.32 23.80 4.27
C GLN A 7 -8.98 25.12 3.87
N PHE A 8 -8.22 26.09 3.37
CA PHE A 8 -8.76 27.36 2.89
C PHE A 8 -9.59 27.24 1.62
N TYR A 9 -9.44 26.14 0.89
CA TYR A 9 -10.31 25.87 -0.24
C TYR A 9 -11.69 25.48 0.26
N LYS A 10 -12.74 25.99 -0.38
CA LYS A 10 -14.15 25.78 0.01
C LYS A 10 -14.67 24.38 -0.32
N ALA A 11 -13.86 23.35 -0.10
CA ALA A 11 -14.29 21.99 -0.25
C ALA A 11 -15.32 21.61 0.84
N ILE A 12 -16.19 20.68 0.52
CA ILE A 12 -17.21 20.20 1.46
C ILE A 12 -16.53 19.37 2.53
N LYS A 13 -16.61 19.81 3.78
CA LYS A 13 -16.13 19.04 4.92
C LYS A 13 -17.05 17.84 5.17
N THR A 14 -16.48 16.67 5.32
CA THR A 14 -17.25 15.44 5.57
C THR A 14 -17.62 15.27 7.04
N TYR A 15 -16.94 15.97 7.95
CA TYR A 15 -17.10 15.79 9.37
C TYR A 15 -16.94 17.09 10.13
N ASP A 16 -17.88 17.37 11.02
CA ASP A 16 -17.72 18.34 12.08
C ASP A 16 -17.07 17.67 13.29
N ASP A 17 -15.84 17.22 13.09
CA ASP A 17 -15.05 16.66 14.17
C ASP A 17 -14.14 17.81 14.64
N SER A 18 -14.49 18.42 15.73
CA SER A 18 -13.77 19.57 16.27
C SER A 18 -12.27 19.27 16.34
N GLY A 19 -11.48 19.97 15.56
CA GLY A 19 -10.03 19.81 15.48
C GLY A 19 -9.51 19.00 14.27
N LYS A 20 -10.36 18.43 13.41
CA LYS A 20 -9.95 17.68 12.20
C LYS A 20 -10.32 18.44 10.93
N THR A 21 -9.60 19.52 10.68
CA THR A 21 -9.96 20.52 9.68
C THR A 21 -9.50 20.21 8.26
N GLY A 22 -8.67 19.17 8.05
CA GLY A 22 -8.14 18.79 6.74
C GLY A 22 -8.99 17.78 5.97
N ARG A 23 -10.09 17.28 6.56
CA ARG A 23 -10.97 16.28 5.93
C ARG A 23 -12.01 16.93 5.05
N THR A 24 -12.16 16.44 3.85
CA THR A 24 -13.12 16.93 2.85
C THR A 24 -13.84 15.76 2.19
N ALA A 25 -15.02 16.02 1.63
CA ALA A 25 -15.66 15.02 0.79
C ALA A 25 -14.87 14.84 -0.50
N THR A 26 -14.56 13.60 -0.85
CA THR A 26 -13.85 13.27 -2.09
C THR A 26 -14.55 13.88 -3.30
N GLY A 27 -13.78 14.51 -4.18
CA GLY A 27 -14.29 15.16 -5.39
C GLY A 27 -14.88 16.55 -5.20
N THR A 28 -14.79 17.13 -3.99
CA THR A 28 -15.31 18.50 -3.76
C THR A 28 -14.23 19.58 -3.75
N GLY A 29 -12.98 19.16 -3.97
CA GLY A 29 -11.84 20.07 -4.06
C GLY A 29 -11.66 20.71 -5.45
N PRO A 30 -10.63 21.54 -5.61
CA PRO A 30 -10.31 22.15 -6.91
C PRO A 30 -9.83 21.09 -7.91
N LEU A 31 -9.85 21.43 -9.21
CA LEU A 31 -9.39 20.52 -10.26
C LEU A 31 -7.94 20.05 -10.07
N THR A 32 -7.11 20.84 -9.42
CA THR A 32 -5.73 20.46 -9.08
C THR A 32 -5.62 19.29 -8.09
N TRP A 33 -6.72 18.85 -7.48
CA TRP A 33 -6.79 17.67 -6.64
C TRP A 33 -7.18 16.40 -7.41
N TYR A 34 -7.47 16.54 -8.69
CA TYR A 34 -7.70 15.42 -9.60
C TYR A 34 -6.38 15.05 -10.30
N HIS A 35 -6.20 13.76 -10.60
CA HIS A 35 -4.93 13.25 -11.14
C HIS A 35 -4.54 13.87 -12.50
N ASP A 36 -5.52 14.33 -13.29
CA ASP A 36 -5.35 14.90 -14.61
C ASP A 36 -5.82 16.37 -14.71
N ASN A 37 -6.11 17.01 -13.58
CA ASN A 37 -6.66 18.36 -13.47
C ASN A 37 -8.02 18.54 -14.18
N SER A 38 -8.80 17.47 -14.36
CA SER A 38 -10.13 17.53 -14.98
C SER A 38 -11.22 16.98 -14.06
N PRO A 39 -12.50 17.39 -14.23
CA PRO A 39 -13.59 16.87 -13.41
C PRO A 39 -13.95 15.41 -13.70
N SER A 40 -13.44 14.83 -14.79
CA SER A 40 -13.57 13.41 -15.13
C SER A 40 -12.41 12.56 -14.59
N GLY A 41 -11.40 13.18 -14.05
CA GLY A 41 -10.26 12.50 -13.44
C GLY A 41 -10.57 11.83 -12.11
N ILE A 42 -9.61 11.06 -11.60
CA ILE A 42 -9.69 10.49 -10.26
C ILE A 42 -9.42 11.62 -9.26
N ALA A 43 -10.41 11.91 -8.42
CA ALA A 43 -10.30 12.92 -7.39
C ALA A 43 -9.49 12.41 -6.20
N ASP A 44 -8.73 13.30 -5.58
CA ASP A 44 -8.06 13.09 -4.29
C ASP A 44 -7.24 11.78 -4.19
N PRO A 45 -6.35 11.45 -5.14
CA PRO A 45 -5.54 10.23 -5.08
C PRO A 45 -4.52 10.25 -3.94
N VAL A 46 -4.36 11.38 -3.26
CA VAL A 46 -3.42 11.60 -2.15
C VAL A 46 -4.10 12.38 -1.04
N GLY A 47 -3.92 11.93 0.19
CA GLY A 47 -4.51 12.57 1.38
C GLY A 47 -5.99 12.21 1.54
N ASP A 48 -6.73 13.00 2.27
CA ASP A 48 -8.10 12.76 2.70
C ASP A 48 -8.20 11.55 3.63
N VAL A 49 -8.29 10.33 3.11
CA VAL A 49 -8.21 9.09 3.90
C VAL A 49 -7.27 8.09 3.25
N TRP A 50 -6.67 7.23 4.06
CA TRP A 50 -6.00 6.03 3.56
C TRP A 50 -7.00 5.15 2.83
N GLU A 51 -6.68 4.74 1.63
CA GLU A 51 -7.56 3.89 0.81
C GLU A 51 -7.08 2.44 0.81
N TRP A 52 -7.98 1.50 1.13
CA TRP A 52 -7.69 0.09 1.07
C TRP A 52 -7.23 -0.34 -0.33
N SER A 53 -6.10 -1.03 -0.38
CA SER A 53 -5.56 -1.65 -1.59
C SER A 53 -5.95 -3.12 -1.63
N GLY A 54 -6.91 -3.47 -2.47
CA GLY A 54 -7.34 -4.86 -2.66
C GLY A 54 -6.27 -5.70 -3.36
N GLY A 55 -6.29 -7.02 -3.13
CA GLY A 55 -5.43 -7.97 -3.83
C GLY A 55 -3.97 -8.02 -3.38
N VAL A 56 -3.61 -7.37 -2.26
CA VAL A 56 -2.26 -7.41 -1.68
C VAL A 56 -2.32 -7.54 -0.16
N ARG A 57 -1.46 -8.34 0.41
CA ARG A 57 -1.29 -8.51 1.87
C ARG A 57 0.10 -9.00 2.22
N THR A 58 0.44 -8.97 3.52
CA THR A 58 1.52 -9.80 4.07
C THR A 58 0.97 -10.82 5.05
N VAL A 59 1.61 -11.98 5.09
CA VAL A 59 1.36 -13.05 6.08
C VAL A 59 2.67 -13.32 6.79
N TYR A 60 2.76 -12.97 8.06
CA TYR A 60 4.03 -13.02 8.81
C TYR A 60 5.22 -12.38 8.08
N GLY A 61 4.95 -11.33 7.33
CA GLY A 61 5.94 -10.62 6.53
C GLY A 61 6.14 -11.16 5.10
N GLU A 62 5.58 -12.31 4.74
CA GLU A 62 5.58 -12.82 3.37
C GLU A 62 4.61 -12.00 2.50
N LEU A 63 5.09 -11.43 1.41
CA LEU A 63 4.25 -10.68 0.49
C LEU A 63 3.41 -11.63 -0.37
N GLN A 64 2.10 -11.42 -0.32
CA GLN A 64 1.14 -12.20 -1.10
C GLN A 64 0.23 -11.28 -1.92
N VAL A 65 -0.09 -11.71 -3.12
CA VAL A 65 -0.95 -11.01 -4.07
C VAL A 65 -2.01 -11.93 -4.64
N MET A 66 -3.12 -11.37 -5.10
CA MET A 66 -4.07 -12.11 -5.94
C MET A 66 -3.64 -11.99 -7.39
N ALA A 67 -2.94 -13.02 -7.87
CA ALA A 67 -2.37 -13.07 -9.21
C ALA A 67 -3.43 -12.92 -10.32
N ASN A 68 -2.99 -12.50 -11.51
CA ASN A 68 -3.81 -12.44 -12.73
C ASN A 68 -5.10 -11.60 -12.57
N ASN A 69 -5.02 -10.48 -11.83
CA ASN A 69 -6.17 -9.60 -11.53
C ASN A 69 -7.34 -10.30 -10.80
N ASN A 70 -7.12 -11.45 -10.19
CA ASN A 70 -8.14 -12.14 -9.40
C ASN A 70 -8.74 -11.25 -8.29
N GLY A 71 -7.98 -10.29 -7.78
CA GLY A 71 -8.47 -9.32 -6.79
C GLY A 71 -9.52 -8.35 -7.32
N ALA A 72 -9.61 -8.16 -8.64
CA ALA A 72 -10.61 -7.31 -9.29
C ALA A 72 -11.89 -8.06 -9.66
N ASP A 73 -11.88 -9.39 -9.60
CA ASP A 73 -13.03 -10.23 -9.89
C ASP A 73 -13.85 -10.46 -8.60
N ALA A 74 -15.08 -9.96 -8.58
CA ALA A 74 -15.98 -10.09 -7.43
C ALA A 74 -16.33 -11.55 -7.07
N ALA A 75 -16.13 -12.50 -7.99
CA ALA A 75 -16.31 -13.93 -7.71
C ALA A 75 -15.17 -14.51 -6.85
N ASN A 76 -14.03 -13.83 -6.77
CA ASN A 76 -12.88 -14.27 -5.99
C ASN A 76 -12.87 -13.60 -4.61
N SER A 77 -13.05 -14.40 -3.57
CA SER A 77 -12.93 -13.90 -2.20
C SER A 77 -11.50 -13.41 -1.92
N GLN A 78 -11.40 -12.23 -1.34
CA GLN A 78 -10.15 -11.71 -0.78
C GLN A 78 -9.98 -12.05 0.72
N GLY A 79 -10.83 -12.92 1.27
CA GLY A 79 -10.75 -13.35 2.66
C GLY A 79 -9.43 -14.07 2.99
N THR A 80 -9.14 -14.19 4.28
CA THR A 80 -7.88 -14.79 4.77
C THR A 80 -7.65 -16.21 4.28
N SER A 81 -8.73 -16.99 4.17
CA SER A 81 -8.72 -18.40 3.73
C SER A 81 -8.82 -18.60 2.22
N SER A 82 -8.85 -17.54 1.43
CA SER A 82 -8.92 -17.67 -0.03
C SER A 82 -7.70 -18.38 -0.59
N THR A 83 -7.93 -19.35 -1.47
CA THR A 83 -6.86 -20.07 -2.20
C THR A 83 -6.31 -19.29 -3.41
N LYS A 84 -6.82 -18.07 -3.64
CA LYS A 84 -6.36 -17.19 -4.73
C LYS A 84 -5.14 -16.35 -4.36
N TRP A 85 -4.78 -16.33 -3.09
CA TRP A 85 -3.54 -15.68 -2.66
C TRP A 85 -2.32 -16.47 -3.14
N MET A 86 -1.38 -15.78 -3.73
CA MET A 86 -0.11 -16.32 -4.20
C MET A 86 1.05 -15.53 -3.60
N ALA A 87 2.11 -16.22 -3.22
CA ALA A 87 3.37 -15.57 -2.88
C ALA A 87 4.16 -15.29 -4.17
N ILE A 88 5.10 -14.36 -4.09
CA ILE A 88 5.99 -13.99 -5.21
C ILE A 88 7.31 -14.71 -5.03
N SER A 89 7.76 -15.45 -6.02
CA SER A 89 9.07 -16.08 -6.05
C SER A 89 10.17 -15.01 -6.12
N ALA A 90 11.11 -15.07 -5.20
CA ALA A 90 12.27 -14.19 -5.19
C ALA A 90 13.28 -14.54 -6.32
N ASP A 91 13.24 -15.76 -6.85
CA ASP A 91 14.17 -16.26 -7.84
C ASP A 91 13.85 -15.76 -9.26
N ASP A 92 12.57 -15.60 -9.59
CA ASP A 92 12.14 -15.28 -10.94
C ASP A 92 10.88 -14.39 -11.03
N GLY A 93 10.32 -13.98 -9.90
CA GLY A 93 9.11 -13.15 -9.85
C GLY A 93 7.81 -13.88 -10.18
N SER A 94 7.85 -15.20 -10.38
CA SER A 94 6.65 -16.01 -10.65
C SER A 94 5.76 -16.12 -9.40
N TYR A 95 4.51 -16.52 -9.62
CA TYR A 95 3.58 -16.76 -8.52
C TYR A 95 3.70 -18.19 -8.02
N ILE A 96 3.86 -18.35 -6.70
CA ILE A 96 3.99 -19.65 -6.03
C ILE A 96 2.91 -19.79 -4.94
N THR A 97 2.46 -21.03 -4.70
CA THR A 97 1.46 -21.31 -3.67
C THR A 97 2.06 -21.06 -2.28
N PRO A 98 1.46 -20.19 -1.46
CA PRO A 98 1.95 -19.93 -0.11
C PRO A 98 1.65 -21.10 0.83
N ASP A 99 2.50 -21.29 1.83
CA ASP A 99 2.35 -22.32 2.87
C ASP A 99 1.33 -21.94 3.97
N GLY A 100 0.83 -20.73 3.95
CA GLY A 100 -0.12 -20.20 4.93
C GLY A 100 0.49 -19.72 6.25
N SER A 101 1.78 -19.96 6.47
CA SER A 101 2.52 -19.56 7.66
C SER A 101 3.58 -18.46 7.42
N GLY A 102 3.66 -17.97 6.16
CA GLY A 102 4.63 -16.93 5.78
C GLY A 102 6.06 -17.43 5.69
N THR A 103 6.26 -18.75 5.59
CA THR A 103 7.59 -19.38 5.50
C THR A 103 7.84 -20.08 4.17
N THR A 104 6.99 -19.81 3.16
CA THR A 104 7.11 -20.39 1.82
C THR A 104 8.55 -20.27 1.30
N ALA A 105 9.09 -21.38 0.85
CA ALA A 105 10.45 -21.42 0.34
C ALA A 105 10.60 -20.48 -0.86
N ASN A 106 11.69 -19.73 -0.89
CA ASN A 106 12.02 -18.77 -1.95
C ASN A 106 11.00 -17.64 -2.18
N SER A 107 10.04 -17.42 -1.29
CA SER A 107 9.13 -16.28 -1.43
C SER A 107 9.77 -14.96 -1.01
N VAL A 108 9.26 -13.86 -1.59
CA VAL A 108 9.61 -12.50 -1.20
C VAL A 108 9.02 -12.18 0.17
N LYS A 109 9.86 -11.72 1.08
CA LYS A 109 9.50 -11.38 2.45
C LYS A 109 9.98 -9.99 2.81
N LEU A 110 9.25 -9.35 3.71
CA LEU A 110 9.59 -8.05 4.29
C LEU A 110 10.52 -8.26 5.47
N ASP A 111 11.79 -7.92 5.31
CA ASP A 111 12.75 -7.80 6.40
C ASP A 111 12.93 -6.33 6.80
N ILE A 112 13.54 -6.10 7.95
CA ILE A 112 13.82 -4.76 8.48
C ILE A 112 15.32 -4.62 8.69
N VAL A 113 15.93 -3.80 7.88
CA VAL A 113 17.37 -3.52 7.96
C VAL A 113 17.59 -2.04 8.23
N SER A 114 18.29 -1.73 9.31
CA SER A 114 18.56 -0.34 9.73
C SER A 114 17.28 0.53 9.81
N GLY A 115 16.16 -0.07 10.22
CA GLY A 115 14.87 0.64 10.35
C GLY A 115 14.11 0.84 9.02
N HIS A 116 14.57 0.26 7.92
CA HIS A 116 13.94 0.36 6.61
C HIS A 116 13.43 -0.99 6.10
N ILE A 117 12.45 -0.95 5.21
CA ILE A 117 12.01 -2.14 4.47
C ILE A 117 13.14 -2.62 3.56
N GLN A 118 13.48 -3.89 3.69
CA GLN A 118 14.29 -4.61 2.72
C GLN A 118 13.55 -5.88 2.28
N TRP A 119 13.26 -5.99 1.01
CA TRP A 119 12.71 -7.23 0.46
C TRP A 119 13.81 -8.28 0.35
N SER A 120 13.55 -9.47 0.88
CA SER A 120 14.51 -10.57 1.03
C SER A 120 13.80 -11.93 0.94
N LYS A 121 14.54 -13.03 0.79
CA LYS A 121 14.02 -14.39 0.96
C LYS A 121 13.80 -14.76 2.42
N THR A 122 14.50 -14.08 3.34
CA THR A 122 14.50 -14.40 4.77
C THR A 122 14.17 -13.16 5.58
N ILE A 123 13.54 -13.36 6.74
CA ILE A 123 13.33 -12.30 7.71
C ILE A 123 14.35 -12.50 8.84
N THR A 124 15.25 -11.55 8.99
CA THR A 124 16.25 -11.53 10.06
C THR A 124 15.80 -10.69 11.25
N THR A 125 15.00 -9.66 11.00
CA THR A 125 14.49 -8.76 12.03
C THR A 125 12.98 -8.63 11.93
N ARG A 126 12.29 -8.90 13.06
CA ARG A 126 10.84 -8.69 13.17
C ARG A 126 10.52 -7.48 14.04
N ASN A 127 9.44 -6.81 13.70
CA ASN A 127 8.88 -5.75 14.55
C ASN A 127 8.47 -6.30 15.91
N LYS A 128 8.45 -5.42 16.92
CA LYS A 128 7.76 -5.66 18.18
C LYS A 128 6.29 -5.23 18.08
N ASP A 129 5.44 -5.76 18.93
CA ASP A 129 4.01 -5.42 18.93
C ASP A 129 3.72 -3.92 19.12
N SER A 130 4.57 -3.23 19.89
CA SER A 130 4.46 -1.79 20.13
C SER A 130 5.08 -0.92 19.06
N ASP A 131 5.74 -1.50 18.04
CA ASP A 131 6.48 -0.73 17.06
C ASP A 131 5.53 -0.16 15.97
N TRP A 132 5.81 1.08 15.60
CA TRP A 132 5.22 1.77 14.46
C TRP A 132 6.32 2.13 13.46
N PRO A 133 7.01 1.15 12.88
CA PRO A 133 8.12 1.43 12.00
C PRO A 133 7.63 2.07 10.70
N SER A 134 8.40 3.03 10.25
CA SER A 134 8.18 3.69 8.97
C SER A 134 9.51 4.03 8.31
N CYS A 135 9.49 4.10 7.00
CA CYS A 135 10.62 4.62 6.22
C CYS A 135 10.09 5.42 5.03
N SER A 136 10.95 6.22 4.40
CA SER A 136 10.57 6.83 3.12
C SER A 136 10.50 5.75 2.03
N PHE A 137 9.63 5.92 1.04
CA PHE A 137 9.55 5.03 -0.11
C PHE A 137 10.92 4.88 -0.81
N ALA A 138 11.69 5.98 -0.89
CA ALA A 138 13.04 5.99 -1.46
C ALA A 138 14.04 5.09 -0.72
N ALA A 139 13.80 4.78 0.56
CA ALA A 139 14.69 3.96 1.37
C ALA A 139 14.36 2.45 1.30
N ILE A 140 13.30 2.07 0.59
CA ILE A 140 12.96 0.66 0.39
C ILE A 140 13.95 0.02 -0.57
N THR A 141 14.51 -1.12 -0.18
CA THR A 141 15.55 -1.83 -0.93
C THR A 141 15.22 -3.31 -1.12
N CYS A 142 16.01 -3.99 -1.94
CA CYS A 142 16.09 -5.44 -1.99
C CYS A 142 17.49 -5.90 -1.62
N ASP A 143 17.61 -7.05 -0.97
CA ASP A 143 18.90 -7.70 -0.82
C ASP A 143 19.33 -8.46 -2.10
N SER A 144 20.49 -9.09 -2.06
CA SER A 144 21.03 -9.84 -3.20
C SER A 144 20.29 -11.15 -3.51
N THR A 145 19.37 -11.57 -2.64
CA THR A 145 18.59 -12.80 -2.84
C THR A 145 17.37 -12.57 -3.73
N ILE A 146 17.02 -11.33 -4.02
CA ILE A 146 15.89 -10.95 -4.89
C ILE A 146 16.39 -10.74 -6.30
N SER A 147 15.92 -11.54 -7.24
CA SER A 147 16.26 -11.44 -8.66
C SER A 147 15.75 -10.14 -9.29
N ASP A 148 16.31 -9.76 -10.43
CA ASP A 148 15.85 -8.56 -11.16
C ASP A 148 14.40 -8.73 -11.68
N ALA A 149 13.98 -9.96 -12.01
CA ALA A 149 12.60 -10.24 -12.39
C ALA A 149 11.64 -10.02 -11.20
N ALA A 150 11.99 -10.49 -10.00
CA ALA A 150 11.20 -10.26 -8.81
C ALA A 150 11.18 -8.77 -8.41
N LYS A 151 12.30 -8.04 -8.56
CA LYS A 151 12.34 -6.57 -8.36
C LYS A 151 11.37 -5.85 -9.29
N LEU A 152 11.30 -6.26 -10.57
CA LEU A 152 10.36 -5.68 -11.52
C LEU A 152 8.90 -5.88 -11.07
N VAL A 153 8.55 -7.06 -10.56
CA VAL A 153 7.21 -7.33 -10.00
C VAL A 153 6.93 -6.40 -8.81
N LEU A 154 7.87 -6.25 -7.88
CA LEU A 154 7.73 -5.34 -6.74
C LEU A 154 7.56 -3.88 -7.17
N GLN A 155 8.26 -3.45 -8.20
CA GLN A 155 8.13 -2.11 -8.80
C GLN A 155 6.74 -1.91 -9.42
N CYS A 156 6.25 -2.89 -10.19
CA CYS A 156 4.90 -2.87 -10.76
C CYS A 156 3.80 -2.83 -9.70
N LEU A 157 4.03 -3.44 -8.54
CA LEU A 157 3.12 -3.41 -7.39
C LEU A 157 3.22 -2.11 -6.57
N GLY A 158 4.14 -1.21 -6.89
CA GLY A 158 4.39 0.00 -6.09
C GLY A 158 5.02 -0.27 -4.72
N MET A 159 5.66 -1.42 -4.54
CA MET A 159 6.29 -1.85 -3.28
C MET A 159 7.82 -1.61 -3.26
N LEU A 160 8.38 -1.19 -4.39
CA LEU A 160 9.81 -0.88 -4.54
C LEU A 160 9.96 0.30 -5.50
N PRO A 161 10.76 1.33 -5.20
CA PRO A 161 11.02 2.39 -6.15
C PRO A 161 11.83 1.86 -7.34
N TYR A 162 11.53 2.35 -8.56
CA TYR A 162 12.34 2.05 -9.73
C TYR A 162 13.76 2.62 -9.58
N LYS A 163 13.82 3.86 -9.10
CA LYS A 163 15.07 4.52 -8.67
C LYS A 163 14.81 5.33 -7.41
N ALA A 164 15.72 5.26 -6.45
CA ALA A 164 15.64 6.07 -5.23
C ALA A 164 15.64 7.59 -5.48
N THR A 165 16.01 8.01 -6.70
CA THR A 165 16.05 9.41 -7.13
C THR A 165 14.80 9.85 -7.91
N ASP A 166 13.83 8.96 -8.15
CA ASP A 166 12.60 9.31 -8.84
C ASP A 166 11.79 10.34 -8.05
N LEU A 167 10.93 11.08 -8.74
CA LEU A 167 10.18 12.18 -8.15
C LEU A 167 9.35 11.73 -6.95
N CYS A 168 8.66 10.60 -7.06
CA CYS A 168 7.89 10.02 -5.97
C CYS A 168 8.76 9.60 -4.78
N ALA A 169 9.97 9.10 -5.04
CA ALA A 169 10.92 8.74 -3.99
C ALA A 169 11.49 9.99 -3.30
N LYS A 170 11.83 11.03 -4.06
CA LYS A 170 12.36 12.30 -3.53
C LYS A 170 11.38 13.08 -2.67
N ALA A 171 10.09 12.90 -2.88
CA ALA A 171 9.06 13.58 -2.09
C ALA A 171 9.00 13.12 -0.62
N GLY A 172 9.80 12.11 -0.23
CA GLY A 172 9.86 11.61 1.14
C GLY A 172 8.59 10.88 1.58
N HIS A 173 7.85 10.30 0.63
CA HIS A 173 6.62 9.57 0.91
C HIS A 173 6.84 8.49 1.95
N GLN A 174 6.11 8.57 3.07
CA GLN A 174 6.27 7.65 4.20
C GLN A 174 5.51 6.35 3.95
N CYS A 175 6.17 5.24 4.30
CA CYS A 175 5.60 3.90 4.26
C CYS A 175 5.67 3.28 5.66
N TRP A 176 4.54 2.74 6.13
CA TRP A 176 4.45 2.00 7.40
C TRP A 176 4.38 0.50 7.14
N PHE A 177 4.94 -0.29 8.04
CA PHE A 177 5.03 -1.73 7.80
C PHE A 177 5.12 -2.53 9.09
N ARG A 178 4.61 -3.77 9.04
CA ARG A 178 4.81 -4.80 10.07
C ARG A 178 5.03 -6.16 9.43
N ASN A 179 5.92 -6.94 10.02
CA ASN A 179 6.25 -8.28 9.54
C ASN A 179 6.08 -9.38 10.60
N LEU A 180 5.50 -9.05 11.76
CA LEU A 180 5.30 -9.98 12.86
C LEU A 180 3.97 -10.74 12.76
N ASP A 181 2.93 -10.11 12.21
CA ASP A 181 1.56 -10.55 12.39
C ASP A 181 1.10 -11.52 11.32
N ALA A 182 0.09 -12.33 11.68
CA ALA A 182 -0.49 -13.35 10.82
C ALA A 182 -1.07 -12.78 9.50
N GLU A 183 -1.60 -11.58 9.51
CA GLU A 183 -2.00 -10.86 8.29
C GLU A 183 -1.93 -9.36 8.49
N ARG A 184 -1.42 -8.67 7.48
CA ARG A 184 -1.56 -7.22 7.31
C ARG A 184 -2.06 -6.92 5.92
N ALA A 185 -3.10 -6.10 5.84
CA ALA A 185 -3.59 -5.56 4.59
C ALA A 185 -2.94 -4.20 4.31
N PHE A 186 -3.01 -3.75 3.06
CA PHE A 186 -2.37 -2.51 2.65
C PHE A 186 -3.40 -1.42 2.39
N TYR A 187 -3.03 -0.18 2.64
CA TYR A 187 -3.70 1.02 2.16
C TYR A 187 -2.68 2.01 1.62
N SER A 188 -3.13 2.88 0.73
CA SER A 188 -2.31 3.80 -0.05
C SER A 188 -2.80 5.24 0.06
N GLY A 189 -1.98 6.19 -0.36
CA GLY A 189 -2.34 7.59 -0.58
C GLY A 189 -2.17 8.49 0.62
N GLY A 190 -2.18 7.94 1.84
CA GLY A 190 -2.12 8.73 3.06
C GLY A 190 -3.44 9.38 3.45
N ASP A 191 -3.45 10.06 4.57
CA ASP A 191 -4.63 10.76 5.11
C ASP A 191 -4.41 12.27 5.23
N TRP A 192 -5.44 12.95 5.73
CA TRP A 192 -5.49 14.40 5.92
C TRP A 192 -4.54 14.93 7.02
N SER A 193 -3.99 14.06 7.86
CA SER A 193 -3.29 14.49 9.08
C SER A 193 -1.80 14.78 8.88
N ASN A 194 -1.21 14.35 7.76
CA ASN A 194 0.24 14.40 7.57
C ASN A 194 0.64 14.81 6.15
N SER A 195 1.48 15.83 6.05
CA SER A 195 2.01 16.35 4.77
C SER A 195 3.12 15.48 4.16
N SER A 196 3.62 14.48 4.87
CA SER A 196 4.64 13.53 4.37
C SER A 196 4.02 12.39 3.55
N PHE A 197 2.69 12.34 3.42
CA PHE A 197 2.03 11.35 2.59
C PHE A 197 1.97 11.80 1.13
N GLY A 198 1.99 10.85 0.24
CA GLY A 198 1.92 11.08 -1.18
C GLY A 198 1.53 9.82 -1.95
N LEU A 199 1.52 9.92 -3.27
CA LEU A 199 1.06 8.85 -4.17
C LEU A 199 1.79 7.51 -3.94
N ALA A 200 3.06 7.53 -3.55
CA ALA A 200 3.85 6.34 -3.25
C ALA A 200 3.80 5.92 -1.77
N SER A 201 3.03 6.64 -0.93
CA SER A 201 2.83 6.23 0.45
C SER A 201 1.95 5.00 0.55
N PHE A 202 2.37 4.03 1.33
CA PHE A 202 1.55 2.88 1.69
C PHE A 202 1.68 2.54 3.18
N SER A 203 0.68 1.85 3.70
CA SER A 203 0.74 1.28 5.04
C SER A 203 0.37 -0.21 4.99
N GLY A 204 1.30 -1.07 5.33
CA GLY A 204 1.10 -2.49 5.62
C GLY A 204 1.13 -2.77 7.13
N HIS A 205 0.66 -1.82 7.94
CA HIS A 205 0.68 -1.92 9.39
C HIS A 205 -0.66 -2.43 9.96
N GLY A 206 -1.78 -2.08 9.36
CA GLY A 206 -3.11 -2.37 9.89
C GLY A 206 -3.60 -3.80 9.62
N PRO A 207 -4.35 -4.40 10.55
CA PRO A 207 -5.09 -5.63 10.26
C PRO A 207 -6.23 -5.34 9.28
N ARG A 208 -6.74 -6.37 8.63
CA ARG A 208 -7.92 -6.29 7.74
C ARG A 208 -9.15 -5.64 8.41
N SER A 209 -9.29 -5.80 9.73
CA SER A 209 -10.38 -5.24 10.52
C SER A 209 -10.16 -3.77 10.92
N ASN A 210 -9.04 -3.16 10.50
CA ASN A 210 -8.78 -1.77 10.85
C ASN A 210 -9.85 -0.85 10.26
N SER A 211 -10.37 0.03 11.09
CA SER A 211 -11.33 1.05 10.70
C SER A 211 -11.05 2.31 11.51
N GLY A 212 -11.20 3.45 10.88
CA GLY A 212 -10.92 4.73 11.51
C GLY A 212 -11.50 5.87 10.69
N ALA A 213 -11.43 7.05 11.27
CA ALA A 213 -11.86 8.26 10.61
C ALA A 213 -10.91 8.69 9.46
N ASP A 214 -9.76 8.06 9.39
CA ASP A 214 -8.65 8.27 8.46
C ASP A 214 -8.49 7.13 7.45
N VAL A 215 -9.38 6.12 7.49
CA VAL A 215 -9.34 4.94 6.62
C VAL A 215 -10.64 4.82 5.85
N GLY A 216 -10.54 4.64 4.55
CA GLY A 216 -11.67 4.49 3.65
C GLY A 216 -11.38 3.49 2.54
N PHE A 217 -12.20 3.54 1.50
CA PHE A 217 -11.98 2.74 0.30
C PHE A 217 -12.46 3.52 -0.92
N ARG A 218 -11.90 3.17 -2.06
CA ARG A 218 -12.39 3.62 -3.36
C ARG A 218 -12.85 2.40 -4.13
N ALA A 219 -14.11 2.41 -4.56
CA ALA A 219 -14.60 1.39 -5.47
C ALA A 219 -13.95 1.56 -6.84
N ALA A 220 -13.42 0.48 -7.39
CA ALA A 220 -12.91 0.44 -8.76
C ALA A 220 -13.79 -0.48 -9.60
N PHE A 221 -14.13 -0.04 -10.79
CA PHE A 221 -14.76 -0.89 -11.79
C PHE A 221 -13.69 -1.34 -12.78
N VAL A 222 -13.51 -2.63 -12.92
CA VAL A 222 -12.60 -3.22 -13.90
C VAL A 222 -13.43 -3.98 -14.92
N LYS A 223 -13.38 -3.56 -16.18
CA LYS A 223 -13.87 -4.38 -17.29
C LYS A 223 -12.80 -5.41 -17.61
N LEU A 224 -12.98 -6.61 -17.13
CA LEU A 224 -12.10 -7.72 -17.48
C LEU A 224 -12.20 -8.01 -18.98
N PRO A 225 -11.09 -8.41 -19.66
CA PRO A 225 -11.14 -8.89 -21.03
C PRO A 225 -12.14 -10.03 -21.12
N THR A 226 -13.03 -9.98 -22.09
CA THR A 226 -13.84 -11.15 -22.47
C THR A 226 -12.91 -12.18 -23.09
N ALA A 227 -12.94 -13.40 -22.56
CA ALA A 227 -12.18 -14.52 -23.10
C ALA A 227 -12.59 -14.84 -24.54
#